data_48e50fd3a35867bb0ae47a5f596d8a75
#
_entry.id   48e50fd3a35867bb0ae47a5f596d8a75
#
_cell.length_a   1.000
_cell.length_b   1.000
_cell.length_c   1.000
_cell.angle_alpha   90.00
_cell.angle_beta   90.00
_cell.angle_gamma   90.00
#
_symmetry.space_group_name_H-M   'P 1'
#
loop_
_entity.id
_entity.type
_entity.pdbx_description
1 polymer ?
#
loop_
_entity_poly.entity_id
_entity_poly.type
_entity_poly.pdbx_seq_one_letter_code
_entity_poly.pdbx_strand_id
1 'polypeptide(L)'
;ILCLSTSSCINDLDQNPIIDKGQSEIINESDCQSFLAKIYSGFGLSGNVGPSGGVQDLQGPDQGSLCFLRGLLSLELYPTDEALWNWKDEGIVELCTNNWDYTLFYAYTFYQRAMLNIRYCKEFLDNYPEDCGIPNIKQFRDEVRALRAMNYYYLIDVYRNPGWVWDDSPTNDKSWKPSQLGAKEIFDKVVTELKDLSENSSLPEKGTMGTYGRMTKPVVNTLLAKMYLNAEVYTGTPMYDQAVSYANKVIHEGGFGLEKNYRNLFCGENHLSPLHGNEIIFAIPCDGENAKSYGNSIMVTAAAYGGLLNPKWLGMDASWTCLKPCSQLVKQFDYSPVAGYDHHGSTLKKDSRFIFFDVKEYVDGENGDNCTEQGVKTRRDVVPVLTDWNSGYLCHKFTNLGWDQNEVTPSAWPDTDFPLFRLADIYLIYAECAARQATGADVSTAVGYINLLRERANGDKSGNISGSDLT
;
A
#
# COMPACT_ATOMS: atom_id res chain seq x y z
N ILE A 1 0.04 -43.79 60.61
CA ILE A 1 -0.54 -43.13 59.45
C ILE A 1 -0.08 -41.67 59.48
N LEU A 2 0.93 -41.33 58.64
CA LEU A 2 1.48 -39.98 58.51
C LEU A 2 0.68 -39.29 57.40
N CYS A 3 -0.16 -38.31 57.76
CA CYS A 3 -0.75 -37.40 56.77
C CYS A 3 0.30 -36.35 56.39
N LEU A 4 0.87 -36.49 55.20
CA LEU A 4 1.61 -35.42 54.55
C LEU A 4 0.59 -34.43 53.96
N SER A 5 0.44 -33.27 54.60
CA SER A 5 -0.29 -32.13 54.05
C SER A 5 0.62 -31.50 52.96
N THR A 6 0.35 -31.74 51.70
CA THR A 6 0.89 -30.96 50.62
C THR A 6 0.18 -29.61 50.60
N SER A 7 0.78 -28.58 51.20
CA SER A 7 0.39 -27.21 50.91
C SER A 7 0.88 -26.87 49.49
N SER A 8 -0.01 -26.98 48.55
CA SER A 8 0.22 -26.41 47.23
C SER A 8 0.28 -24.89 47.36
N CYS A 9 1.41 -24.30 47.04
CA CYS A 9 1.55 -22.85 46.96
C CYS A 9 0.76 -22.33 45.74
N ILE A 10 -0.52 -22.04 45.95
CA ILE A 10 -1.39 -21.46 44.90
C ILE A 10 -0.92 -20.07 44.48
N ASN A 11 -0.21 -19.35 45.35
CA ASN A 11 0.36 -18.02 45.05
C ASN A 11 1.58 -18.03 44.11
N ASP A 12 2.13 -19.21 43.81
CA ASP A 12 3.30 -19.31 42.91
C ASP A 12 2.90 -19.40 41.43
N LEU A 13 1.59 -19.44 41.14
CA LEU A 13 1.03 -19.47 39.79
C LEU A 13 0.73 -18.08 39.24
N ASP A 14 0.66 -17.05 40.07
CA ASP A 14 0.50 -15.66 39.73
C ASP A 14 1.89 -14.97 39.54
N GLN A 15 2.73 -15.53 38.70
CA GLN A 15 4.00 -14.93 38.37
C GLN A 15 3.81 -13.93 37.21
N ASN A 16 4.26 -12.70 37.39
CA ASN A 16 4.40 -11.77 36.29
C ASN A 16 5.43 -12.33 35.28
N PRO A 17 5.20 -12.21 33.98
CA PRO A 17 6.15 -12.65 32.98
C PRO A 17 7.52 -11.97 33.21
N ILE A 18 8.59 -12.77 33.26
CA ILE A 18 9.95 -12.24 33.50
C ILE A 18 10.45 -11.45 32.29
N ILE A 19 9.89 -11.68 31.11
CA ILE A 19 10.33 -11.10 29.83
C ILE A 19 9.25 -10.22 29.21
N ASP A 20 7.96 -10.52 29.44
CA ASP A 20 6.84 -9.72 28.94
C ASP A 20 6.22 -8.90 30.07
N LYS A 21 5.93 -7.62 29.81
CA LYS A 21 5.21 -6.76 30.76
C LYS A 21 3.80 -7.26 30.94
N GLY A 22 3.36 -7.37 32.19
CA GLY A 22 1.96 -7.65 32.51
C GLY A 22 1.05 -6.49 32.07
N GLN A 23 -0.23 -6.78 31.84
CA GLN A 23 -1.21 -5.80 31.36
C GLN A 23 -1.29 -4.51 32.23
N SER A 24 -0.99 -4.60 33.52
CA SER A 24 -0.95 -3.46 34.46
C SER A 24 0.30 -2.58 34.34
N GLU A 25 1.32 -3.00 33.58
CA GLU A 25 2.59 -2.29 33.40
C GLU A 25 2.67 -1.54 32.06
N ILE A 26 1.65 -1.70 31.20
CA ILE A 26 1.63 -1.18 29.82
C ILE A 26 1.16 0.28 29.74
N ILE A 27 0.76 0.89 30.84
CA ILE A 27 0.23 2.26 30.87
C ILE A 27 1.38 3.26 31.09
N ASN A 28 2.29 3.34 30.12
CA ASN A 28 3.27 4.42 30.05
C ASN A 28 3.41 4.92 28.62
N GLU A 29 4.00 6.10 28.46
CA GLU A 29 4.11 6.77 27.15
C GLU A 29 4.95 5.98 26.15
N SER A 30 6.06 5.39 26.57
CA SER A 30 6.95 4.61 25.70
C SER A 30 6.27 3.35 25.15
N ASP A 31 5.54 2.63 25.99
CA ASP A 31 4.81 1.44 25.57
C ASP A 31 3.63 1.78 24.67
N CYS A 32 2.94 2.90 24.95
CA CYS A 32 1.88 3.43 24.10
C CYS A 32 2.41 3.76 22.70
N GLN A 33 3.51 4.49 22.60
CA GLN A 33 4.14 4.83 21.31
C GLN A 33 4.64 3.59 20.58
N SER A 34 5.22 2.63 21.28
CA SER A 34 5.68 1.36 20.71
C SER A 34 4.52 0.54 20.16
N PHE A 35 3.39 0.51 20.87
CA PHE A 35 2.20 -0.18 20.38
C PHE A 35 1.57 0.53 19.17
N LEU A 36 1.52 1.85 19.18
CA LEU A 36 1.09 2.62 17.99
C LEU A 36 1.98 2.32 16.79
N ALA A 37 3.31 2.30 16.97
CA ALA A 37 4.26 1.94 15.93
C ALA A 37 4.04 0.50 15.43
N LYS A 38 3.72 -0.44 16.33
CA LYS A 38 3.37 -1.83 15.97
C LYS A 38 2.14 -1.88 15.06
N ILE A 39 1.12 -1.07 15.31
CA ILE A 39 -0.09 -1.02 14.46
C ILE A 39 0.27 -0.50 13.07
N TYR A 40 1.05 0.58 12.96
CA TYR A 40 1.52 1.08 11.68
C TYR A 40 2.39 0.06 10.93
N SER A 41 3.30 -0.60 11.64
CA SER A 41 4.18 -1.59 11.03
C SER A 41 3.43 -2.81 10.46
N GLY A 42 2.22 -3.09 10.92
CA GLY A 42 1.36 -4.15 10.43
C GLY A 42 0.99 -4.04 8.95
N PHE A 43 1.19 -2.89 8.32
CA PHE A 43 0.97 -2.70 6.89
C PHE A 43 2.18 -3.13 6.02
N GLY A 44 3.40 -3.07 6.56
CA GLY A 44 4.61 -3.40 5.82
C GLY A 44 5.37 -4.63 6.31
N LEU A 45 5.12 -5.08 7.56
CA LEU A 45 5.84 -6.17 8.19
C LEU A 45 4.92 -7.36 8.50
N SER A 46 5.51 -8.56 8.60
CA SER A 46 4.81 -9.81 8.95
C SER A 46 5.09 -10.29 10.38
N GLY A 47 5.86 -9.52 11.15
CA GLY A 47 6.23 -9.87 12.52
C GLY A 47 7.25 -8.90 13.10
N ASN A 48 7.77 -9.22 14.28
CA ASN A 48 8.66 -8.34 15.04
C ASN A 48 10.12 -8.40 14.60
N VAL A 49 10.52 -9.45 13.89
CA VAL A 49 11.90 -9.66 13.42
C VAL A 49 11.84 -10.04 11.95
N GLY A 50 12.38 -9.19 11.09
CA GLY A 50 12.42 -9.45 9.65
C GLY A 50 13.60 -10.29 9.25
N PRO A 51 13.81 -10.43 7.96
CA PRO A 51 12.85 -10.86 6.94
C PRO A 51 12.73 -12.38 6.86
N SER A 52 13.69 -13.14 7.42
CA SER A 52 13.81 -14.58 7.21
C SER A 52 14.02 -15.41 8.48
N GLY A 53 13.85 -14.89 9.66
CA GLY A 53 14.16 -15.63 10.88
C GLY A 53 13.37 -15.25 12.11
N GLY A 54 12.45 -14.33 12.00
CA GLY A 54 11.71 -13.85 13.14
C GLY A 54 10.47 -14.66 13.44
N VAL A 55 9.95 -14.50 14.64
CA VAL A 55 8.63 -14.99 15.02
C VAL A 55 7.62 -14.16 14.25
N GLN A 56 6.94 -14.80 13.31
CA GLN A 56 5.79 -14.21 12.64
C GLN A 56 4.62 -14.14 13.62
N ASP A 57 3.85 -13.07 13.57
CA ASP A 57 2.63 -12.92 14.36
C ASP A 57 1.44 -13.71 13.76
N LEU A 58 1.57 -14.15 12.52
CA LEU A 58 0.67 -15.10 11.83
C LEU A 58 1.48 -16.24 11.24
N GLN A 59 0.90 -17.44 11.18
CA GLN A 59 1.53 -18.58 10.54
C GLN A 59 1.23 -18.60 9.04
N GLY A 60 2.24 -18.84 8.22
CA GLY A 60 2.13 -18.94 6.77
C GLY A 60 3.35 -19.60 6.14
N PRO A 61 3.28 -19.95 4.84
CA PRO A 61 4.32 -20.71 4.15
C PRO A 61 5.59 -19.88 3.91
N ASP A 62 5.47 -18.58 3.72
CA ASP A 62 6.61 -17.68 3.62
C ASP A 62 6.35 -16.38 4.37
N GLN A 63 7.41 -15.67 4.72
CA GLN A 63 7.35 -14.51 5.60
C GLN A 63 6.77 -13.27 4.93
N GLY A 64 6.90 -13.14 3.61
CA GLY A 64 6.38 -12.01 2.86
C GLY A 64 4.88 -12.10 2.62
N SER A 65 4.35 -13.30 2.42
CA SER A 65 2.94 -13.53 2.07
C SER A 65 1.94 -13.13 3.16
N LEU A 66 2.41 -12.97 4.38
CA LEU A 66 1.61 -12.51 5.52
C LEU A 66 1.65 -11.00 5.74
N CYS A 67 2.32 -10.24 4.89
CA CYS A 67 2.31 -8.79 4.93
C CYS A 67 1.03 -8.23 4.29
N PHE A 68 0.51 -7.16 4.86
CA PHE A 68 -0.66 -6.47 4.32
C PHE A 68 -0.41 -6.00 2.87
N LEU A 69 0.69 -5.30 2.63
CA LEU A 69 0.99 -4.74 1.31
C LEU A 69 1.13 -5.81 0.23
N ARG A 70 1.85 -6.91 0.49
CA ARG A 70 1.96 -8.01 -0.49
C ARG A 70 0.60 -8.64 -0.78
N GLY A 71 -0.19 -8.91 0.27
CA GLY A 71 -1.54 -9.46 0.12
C GLY A 71 -2.44 -8.55 -0.72
N LEU A 72 -2.45 -7.25 -0.42
CA LEU A 72 -3.20 -6.25 -1.16
C LEU A 72 -2.80 -6.20 -2.63
N LEU A 73 -1.49 -6.05 -2.92
CA LEU A 73 -0.99 -6.00 -4.30
C LEU A 73 -1.32 -7.28 -5.07
N SER A 74 -1.23 -8.45 -4.42
CA SER A 74 -1.56 -9.71 -5.08
C SER A 74 -3.03 -9.80 -5.47
N LEU A 75 -3.94 -9.36 -4.60
CA LEU A 75 -5.37 -9.44 -4.82
C LEU A 75 -5.91 -8.35 -5.77
N GLU A 76 -5.30 -7.15 -5.76
CA GLU A 76 -5.76 -6.03 -6.59
C GLU A 76 -5.07 -5.96 -7.96
N LEU A 77 -3.86 -6.54 -8.12
CA LEU A 77 -3.08 -6.38 -9.33
C LEU A 77 -3.11 -7.61 -10.24
N TYR A 78 -2.88 -8.83 -9.70
CA TYR A 78 -2.71 -10.01 -10.54
C TYR A 78 -3.99 -10.50 -11.25
N PRO A 79 -5.20 -10.27 -10.75
CA PRO A 79 -6.42 -10.58 -11.48
C PRO A 79 -6.78 -9.58 -12.59
N THR A 80 -5.90 -8.61 -12.90
CA THR A 80 -6.18 -7.51 -13.82
C THR A 80 -5.38 -7.60 -15.12
N ASP A 81 -5.66 -6.69 -16.05
CA ASP A 81 -4.93 -6.50 -17.30
C ASP A 81 -3.63 -5.68 -17.12
N GLU A 82 -3.25 -5.35 -15.89
CA GLU A 82 -2.08 -4.49 -15.64
C GLU A 82 -0.79 -5.28 -15.48
N ALA A 83 -0.78 -6.31 -14.64
CA ALA A 83 0.43 -7.11 -14.41
C ALA A 83 0.09 -8.52 -13.92
N LEU A 84 1.06 -9.42 -14.11
CA LEU A 84 1.01 -10.76 -13.57
C LEU A 84 2.33 -11.10 -12.85
N TRP A 85 2.29 -12.17 -12.04
CA TRP A 85 3.45 -12.70 -11.34
C TRP A 85 3.87 -14.04 -11.94
N ASN A 86 5.14 -14.15 -12.35
CA ASN A 86 5.63 -15.29 -13.15
C ASN A 86 6.15 -16.49 -12.34
N TRP A 87 6.22 -16.38 -11.01
CA TRP A 87 6.63 -17.53 -10.21
C TRP A 87 5.47 -18.52 -10.02
N LYS A 88 5.83 -19.74 -9.56
CA LYS A 88 4.87 -20.81 -9.29
C LYS A 88 4.45 -20.86 -7.81
N ASP A 89 4.36 -19.72 -7.17
CA ASP A 89 3.88 -19.65 -5.79
C ASP A 89 2.42 -20.10 -5.72
N GLU A 90 2.04 -20.70 -4.61
CA GLU A 90 0.67 -21.16 -4.37
C GLU A 90 -0.34 -20.01 -4.55
N GLY A 91 -1.39 -20.25 -5.31
CA GLY A 91 -2.46 -19.29 -5.57
C GLY A 91 -2.17 -18.23 -6.65
N ILE A 92 -0.93 -18.14 -7.16
CA ILE A 92 -0.58 -17.13 -8.18
C ILE A 92 -1.22 -17.43 -9.53
N VAL A 93 -1.16 -18.67 -9.98
CA VAL A 93 -1.75 -19.06 -11.28
C VAL A 93 -3.25 -18.85 -11.25
N GLU A 94 -3.88 -19.19 -10.15
CA GLU A 94 -5.31 -19.02 -9.92
C GLU A 94 -5.69 -17.53 -9.97
N LEU A 95 -4.93 -16.64 -9.33
CA LEU A 95 -5.13 -15.19 -9.40
C LEU A 95 -4.96 -14.65 -10.82
N CYS A 96 -3.84 -14.96 -11.47
CA CYS A 96 -3.54 -14.44 -12.81
C CYS A 96 -4.48 -14.98 -13.90
N THR A 97 -5.17 -16.09 -13.65
CA THR A 97 -6.16 -16.67 -14.59
C THR A 97 -7.61 -16.45 -14.19
N ASN A 98 -7.87 -15.70 -13.10
CA ASN A 98 -9.21 -15.49 -12.54
C ASN A 98 -9.95 -16.81 -12.26
N ASN A 99 -9.25 -17.84 -11.79
CA ASN A 99 -9.78 -19.18 -11.54
C ASN A 99 -9.46 -19.65 -10.13
N TRP A 100 -10.04 -18.99 -9.13
CA TRP A 100 -9.85 -19.31 -7.71
C TRP A 100 -11.13 -19.78 -7.04
N ASP A 101 -10.97 -20.39 -5.89
CA ASP A 101 -12.05 -20.71 -4.95
C ASP A 101 -11.75 -20.19 -3.54
N TYR A 102 -12.54 -20.62 -2.55
CA TYR A 102 -12.43 -20.20 -1.15
C TYR A 102 -11.11 -20.62 -0.47
N THR A 103 -10.32 -21.50 -1.08
CA THR A 103 -9.03 -21.94 -0.55
C THR A 103 -7.87 -21.05 -1.00
N LEU A 104 -8.14 -20.02 -1.79
CA LEU A 104 -7.11 -19.13 -2.32
C LEU A 104 -6.23 -18.56 -1.19
N PHE A 105 -4.96 -18.93 -1.22
CA PHE A 105 -3.99 -18.61 -0.18
C PHE A 105 -3.90 -17.10 0.11
N TYR A 106 -3.81 -16.24 -0.90
CA TYR A 106 -3.70 -14.78 -0.72
C TYR A 106 -4.96 -14.15 -0.14
N ALA A 107 -6.15 -14.66 -0.46
CA ALA A 107 -7.38 -14.20 0.15
C ALA A 107 -7.42 -14.56 1.66
N TYR A 108 -6.95 -15.74 2.02
CA TYR A 108 -6.88 -16.16 3.41
C TYR A 108 -5.86 -15.32 4.22
N THR A 109 -4.63 -15.17 3.71
CA THR A 109 -3.56 -14.48 4.45
C THR A 109 -3.83 -12.98 4.59
N PHE A 110 -4.36 -12.33 3.56
CA PHE A 110 -4.72 -10.92 3.63
C PHE A 110 -5.84 -10.67 4.64
N TYR A 111 -6.87 -11.52 4.63
CA TYR A 111 -7.95 -11.45 5.62
C TYR A 111 -7.43 -11.55 7.05
N GLN A 112 -6.58 -12.54 7.32
CA GLN A 112 -5.99 -12.71 8.65
C GLN A 112 -5.16 -11.50 9.06
N ARG A 113 -4.33 -10.95 8.16
CA ARG A 113 -3.52 -9.78 8.45
C ARG A 113 -4.36 -8.56 8.76
N ALA A 114 -5.37 -8.26 7.96
CA ALA A 114 -6.24 -7.12 8.19
C ALA A 114 -7.04 -7.27 9.51
N MET A 115 -7.55 -8.48 9.80
CA MET A 115 -8.26 -8.75 11.06
C MET A 115 -7.34 -8.67 12.28
N LEU A 116 -6.08 -9.10 12.17
CA LEU A 116 -5.09 -8.94 13.25
C LEU A 116 -4.77 -7.46 13.50
N ASN A 117 -4.59 -6.67 12.44
CA ASN A 117 -4.39 -5.23 12.56
C ASN A 117 -5.59 -4.55 13.27
N ILE A 118 -6.82 -4.92 12.91
CA ILE A 118 -8.04 -4.45 13.58
C ILE A 118 -8.05 -4.85 15.05
N ARG A 119 -7.61 -6.08 15.36
CA ARG A 119 -7.52 -6.54 16.75
C ARG A 119 -6.52 -5.73 17.56
N TYR A 120 -5.35 -5.42 17.00
CA TYR A 120 -4.38 -4.53 17.65
C TYR A 120 -4.95 -3.13 17.86
N CYS A 121 -5.70 -2.59 16.89
CA CYS A 121 -6.39 -1.31 17.08
C CYS A 121 -7.37 -1.35 18.25
N LYS A 122 -8.19 -2.40 18.34
CA LYS A 122 -9.13 -2.59 19.45
C LYS A 122 -8.40 -2.68 20.80
N GLU A 123 -7.34 -3.48 20.87
CA GLU A 123 -6.54 -3.66 22.09
C GLU A 123 -5.85 -2.36 22.51
N PHE A 124 -5.35 -1.56 21.58
CA PHE A 124 -4.80 -0.25 21.89
C PHE A 124 -5.86 0.68 22.48
N LEU A 125 -7.05 0.74 21.88
CA LEU A 125 -8.15 1.61 22.37
C LEU A 125 -8.66 1.20 23.74
N ASP A 126 -8.61 -0.09 24.07
CA ASP A 126 -8.98 -0.61 25.40
C ASP A 126 -7.91 -0.31 26.45
N ASN A 127 -6.62 -0.49 26.11
CA ASN A 127 -5.51 -0.37 27.05
C ASN A 127 -5.13 1.10 27.35
N TYR A 128 -5.43 2.01 26.43
CA TYR A 128 -5.06 3.44 26.53
C TYR A 128 -6.31 4.33 26.42
N PRO A 129 -7.16 4.41 27.47
CA PRO A 129 -8.32 5.31 27.47
C PRO A 129 -7.89 6.79 27.44
N GLU A 130 -8.81 7.69 27.07
CA GLU A 130 -8.49 9.12 26.92
C GLU A 130 -8.00 9.79 28.21
N ASP A 131 -8.40 9.28 29.35
CA ASP A 131 -8.06 9.77 30.70
C ASP A 131 -6.82 9.09 31.31
N CYS A 132 -6.08 8.26 30.56
CA CYS A 132 -4.90 7.54 31.07
C CYS A 132 -3.69 8.46 31.37
N GLY A 133 -3.77 9.75 31.09
CA GLY A 133 -2.73 10.74 31.43
C GLY A 133 -1.52 10.78 30.50
N ILE A 134 -1.50 9.99 29.42
CA ILE A 134 -0.42 10.01 28.42
C ILE A 134 -0.54 11.25 27.54
N PRO A 135 0.55 12.01 27.31
CA PRO A 135 0.56 13.13 26.39
C PRO A 135 0.10 12.73 24.98
N ASN A 136 -0.69 13.58 24.33
CA ASN A 136 -1.20 13.36 22.96
C ASN A 136 -2.05 12.07 22.78
N ILE A 137 -2.51 11.45 23.87
CA ILE A 137 -3.26 10.19 23.77
C ILE A 137 -4.49 10.31 22.87
N LYS A 138 -5.19 11.45 22.89
CA LYS A 138 -6.34 11.67 22.02
C LYS A 138 -5.95 11.55 20.54
N GLN A 139 -4.84 12.17 20.12
CA GLN A 139 -4.34 12.06 18.75
C GLN A 139 -3.97 10.62 18.43
N PHE A 140 -3.26 9.90 19.31
CA PHE A 140 -2.88 8.50 19.08
C PHE A 140 -4.11 7.60 18.93
N ARG A 141 -5.13 7.81 19.74
CA ARG A 141 -6.41 7.10 19.62
C ARG A 141 -7.12 7.40 18.30
N ASP A 142 -7.14 8.67 17.88
CA ASP A 142 -7.73 9.07 16.59
C ASP A 142 -6.96 8.46 15.40
N GLU A 143 -5.63 8.35 15.48
CA GLU A 143 -4.82 7.64 14.48
C GLU A 143 -5.19 6.14 14.44
N VAL A 144 -5.32 5.48 15.59
CA VAL A 144 -5.70 4.07 15.68
C VAL A 144 -7.12 3.83 15.15
N ARG A 145 -8.06 4.71 15.43
CA ARG A 145 -9.43 4.68 14.88
C ARG A 145 -9.40 4.77 13.35
N ALA A 146 -8.58 5.68 12.80
CA ALA A 146 -8.41 5.83 11.35
C ALA A 146 -7.75 4.60 10.70
N LEU A 147 -6.72 4.02 11.35
CA LEU A 147 -6.07 2.79 10.88
C LEU A 147 -7.03 1.59 10.89
N ARG A 148 -7.89 1.48 11.90
CA ARG A 148 -8.96 0.47 11.96
C ARG A 148 -9.95 0.65 10.80
N ALA A 149 -10.40 1.87 10.57
CA ALA A 149 -11.29 2.21 9.47
C ALA A 149 -10.67 1.89 8.10
N MET A 150 -9.37 2.16 7.90
CA MET A 150 -8.64 1.83 6.69
C MET A 150 -8.56 0.31 6.45
N ASN A 151 -8.33 -0.49 7.48
CA ASN A 151 -8.39 -1.95 7.34
C ASN A 151 -9.79 -2.43 6.92
N TYR A 152 -10.87 -1.83 7.46
CA TYR A 152 -12.24 -2.16 7.04
C TYR A 152 -12.56 -1.70 5.63
N TYR A 153 -12.02 -0.56 5.18
CA TYR A 153 -12.14 -0.13 3.79
C TYR A 153 -11.64 -1.23 2.83
N TYR A 154 -10.44 -1.78 3.07
CA TYR A 154 -9.91 -2.86 2.23
C TYR A 154 -10.65 -4.19 2.42
N LEU A 155 -11.12 -4.49 3.62
CA LEU A 155 -11.89 -5.71 3.86
C LEU A 155 -13.26 -5.68 3.16
N ILE A 156 -13.95 -4.56 3.13
CA ILE A 156 -15.23 -4.43 2.41
C ILE A 156 -15.02 -4.52 0.90
N ASP A 157 -13.92 -3.95 0.41
CA ASP A 157 -13.59 -3.96 -1.02
C ASP A 157 -13.29 -5.38 -1.51
N VAL A 158 -12.45 -6.12 -0.80
CA VAL A 158 -12.02 -7.46 -1.20
C VAL A 158 -13.04 -8.54 -0.85
N TYR A 159 -13.70 -8.49 0.32
CA TYR A 159 -14.54 -9.60 0.84
C TYR A 159 -16.02 -9.26 1.00
N ARG A 160 -16.41 -8.02 0.94
CA ARG A 160 -17.77 -7.49 1.16
C ARG A 160 -18.31 -7.69 2.58
N ASN A 161 -18.25 -8.88 3.14
CA ASN A 161 -18.90 -9.26 4.41
C ASN A 161 -17.88 -9.80 5.43
N PRO A 162 -16.85 -9.02 5.85
CA PRO A 162 -15.90 -9.47 6.85
C PRO A 162 -16.51 -9.57 8.26
N GLY A 163 -15.78 -10.21 9.17
CA GLY A 163 -16.10 -10.21 10.59
C GLY A 163 -15.98 -8.81 11.19
N TRP A 164 -16.89 -8.47 12.11
CA TRP A 164 -16.93 -7.16 12.74
C TRP A 164 -16.32 -7.17 14.14
N VAL A 165 -15.28 -6.36 14.34
CA VAL A 165 -14.60 -6.13 15.62
C VAL A 165 -14.59 -4.64 15.91
N TRP A 166 -15.26 -4.19 16.97
CA TRP A 166 -15.40 -2.78 17.32
C TRP A 166 -15.32 -2.57 18.84
N ASP A 167 -15.67 -1.38 19.32
CA ASP A 167 -15.48 -0.98 20.71
C ASP A 167 -16.26 -1.86 21.71
N ASP A 168 -17.41 -2.39 21.32
CA ASP A 168 -18.24 -3.29 22.10
C ASP A 168 -17.83 -4.78 22.01
N SER A 169 -16.81 -5.10 21.21
CA SER A 169 -16.34 -6.48 21.04
C SER A 169 -15.53 -6.94 22.25
N PRO A 170 -15.69 -8.21 22.70
CA PRO A 170 -14.92 -8.74 23.84
C PRO A 170 -13.41 -8.79 23.55
N THR A 171 -12.60 -8.32 24.49
CA THR A 171 -11.14 -8.35 24.36
C THR A 171 -10.54 -9.65 24.90
N ASN A 172 -11.06 -10.17 26.01
CA ASN A 172 -10.46 -11.30 26.74
C ASN A 172 -11.20 -12.64 26.59
N ASP A 173 -12.22 -12.72 25.74
CA ASP A 173 -12.93 -13.99 25.47
C ASP A 173 -12.31 -14.70 24.25
N LYS A 174 -11.50 -15.73 24.52
CA LYS A 174 -10.86 -16.56 23.48
C LYS A 174 -11.85 -17.41 22.68
N SER A 175 -13.07 -17.60 23.15
CA SER A 175 -14.11 -18.37 22.47
C SER A 175 -14.95 -17.51 21.55
N TRP A 176 -14.92 -16.20 21.72
CA TRP A 176 -15.68 -15.26 20.91
C TRP A 176 -15.19 -15.22 19.46
N LYS A 177 -16.13 -15.19 18.56
CA LYS A 177 -15.86 -15.02 17.10
C LYS A 177 -16.67 -13.84 16.60
N PRO A 178 -16.05 -12.96 15.78
CA PRO A 178 -16.75 -11.83 15.19
C PRO A 178 -17.89 -12.31 14.27
N SER A 179 -19.08 -11.71 14.44
CA SER A 179 -20.16 -11.90 13.48
C SER A 179 -19.83 -11.21 12.17
N GLN A 180 -20.20 -11.81 11.04
CA GLN A 180 -20.12 -11.15 9.75
C GLN A 180 -21.23 -10.10 9.63
N LEU A 181 -20.89 -8.93 9.14
CA LEU A 181 -21.85 -7.89 8.77
C LEU A 181 -21.91 -7.76 7.24
N GLY A 182 -23.04 -7.29 6.74
CA GLY A 182 -23.22 -7.00 5.31
C GLY A 182 -22.42 -5.75 4.89
N ALA A 183 -22.03 -5.70 3.61
CA ALA A 183 -21.25 -4.61 3.05
C ALA A 183 -21.83 -3.23 3.35
N LYS A 184 -23.15 -3.07 3.19
CA LYS A 184 -23.82 -1.79 3.48
C LYS A 184 -23.70 -1.39 4.96
N GLU A 185 -23.88 -2.32 5.88
CA GLU A 185 -23.82 -2.03 7.32
C GLU A 185 -22.40 -1.63 7.72
N ILE A 186 -21.38 -2.31 7.20
CA ILE A 186 -19.97 -1.98 7.43
C ILE A 186 -19.66 -0.61 6.84
N PHE A 187 -20.10 -0.34 5.60
CA PHE A 187 -19.95 0.96 4.97
C PHE A 187 -20.51 2.08 5.84
N ASP A 188 -21.75 1.95 6.31
CA ASP A 188 -22.40 2.97 7.13
C ASP A 188 -21.65 3.23 8.45
N LYS A 189 -21.16 2.16 9.11
CA LYS A 189 -20.38 2.26 10.37
C LYS A 189 -19.02 2.90 10.15
N VAL A 190 -18.27 2.47 9.13
CA VAL A 190 -16.92 2.98 8.83
C VAL A 190 -16.99 4.43 8.35
N VAL A 191 -17.94 4.77 7.50
CA VAL A 191 -18.15 6.16 7.07
C VAL A 191 -18.53 7.06 8.24
N THR A 192 -19.34 6.59 9.17
CA THR A 192 -19.70 7.36 10.39
C THR A 192 -18.46 7.67 11.21
N GLU A 193 -17.58 6.68 11.44
CA GLU A 193 -16.32 6.85 12.15
C GLU A 193 -15.38 7.83 11.43
N LEU A 194 -15.20 7.65 10.11
CA LEU A 194 -14.34 8.54 9.32
C LEU A 194 -14.86 9.98 9.27
N LYS A 195 -16.17 10.19 9.26
CA LYS A 195 -16.76 11.53 9.34
C LYS A 195 -16.48 12.19 10.68
N ASP A 196 -16.65 11.48 11.77
CA ASP A 196 -16.30 11.98 13.10
C ASP A 196 -14.81 12.35 13.17
N LEU A 197 -13.93 11.50 12.64
CA LEU A 197 -12.50 11.79 12.57
C LEU A 197 -12.17 13.00 11.68
N SER A 198 -12.85 13.18 10.57
CA SER A 198 -12.66 14.35 9.71
C SER A 198 -13.03 15.66 10.41
N GLU A 199 -14.07 15.66 11.24
CA GLU A 199 -14.67 16.84 11.83
C GLU A 199 -14.15 17.15 13.25
N ASN A 200 -14.04 16.11 14.10
CA ASN A 200 -13.89 16.25 15.56
C ASN A 200 -12.58 15.72 16.12
N SER A 201 -11.70 15.11 15.28
CA SER A 201 -10.47 14.50 15.78
C SER A 201 -9.36 15.50 16.09
N SER A 202 -8.35 15.00 16.82
CA SER A 202 -7.08 15.69 17.06
C SER A 202 -6.02 15.36 15.99
N LEU A 203 -6.41 14.75 14.88
CA LEU A 203 -5.51 14.44 13.77
C LEU A 203 -4.95 15.73 13.14
N PRO A 204 -3.69 15.73 12.67
CA PRO A 204 -3.12 16.86 11.96
C PRO A 204 -3.95 17.27 10.75
N GLU A 205 -4.14 18.59 10.58
CA GLU A 205 -4.98 19.17 9.53
C GLU A 205 -4.34 19.06 8.13
N LYS A 206 -3.02 18.93 8.05
CA LYS A 206 -2.27 18.94 6.79
C LYS A 206 -1.21 17.86 6.75
N GLY A 207 -0.92 17.37 5.54
CA GLY A 207 0.26 16.57 5.26
C GLY A 207 1.53 17.43 5.28
N THR A 208 2.51 17.04 6.08
CA THR A 208 3.81 17.72 6.23
C THR A 208 4.90 16.66 6.41
N MET A 209 6.17 17.07 6.38
CA MET A 209 7.28 16.17 6.70
C MET A 209 7.13 15.52 8.09
N GLY A 210 6.64 16.26 9.09
CA GLY A 210 6.45 15.75 10.45
C GLY A 210 5.27 14.78 10.60
N THR A 211 4.40 14.68 9.61
CA THR A 211 3.23 13.78 9.59
C THR A 211 3.32 12.73 8.49
N TYR A 212 4.43 12.67 7.77
CA TYR A 212 4.64 11.70 6.71
C TYR A 212 4.52 10.26 7.25
N GLY A 213 3.80 9.40 6.53
CA GLY A 213 3.52 8.02 6.95
C GLY A 213 2.56 7.88 8.14
N ARG A 214 1.96 8.98 8.65
CA ARG A 214 0.99 8.97 9.75
C ARG A 214 -0.41 9.36 9.28
N MET A 215 -1.42 8.96 10.07
CA MET A 215 -2.81 9.37 9.84
C MET A 215 -2.99 10.86 10.10
N THR A 216 -3.62 11.53 9.14
CA THR A 216 -3.98 12.95 9.15
C THR A 216 -5.43 13.10 8.69
N LYS A 217 -6.05 14.25 8.90
CA LYS A 217 -7.40 14.53 8.36
C LYS A 217 -7.46 14.38 6.83
N PRO A 218 -6.45 14.81 6.04
CA PRO A 218 -6.43 14.53 4.60
C PRO A 218 -6.44 13.04 4.25
N VAL A 219 -5.76 12.16 5.02
CA VAL A 219 -5.83 10.70 4.81
C VAL A 219 -7.26 10.20 5.07
N VAL A 220 -7.89 10.65 6.15
CA VAL A 220 -9.29 10.33 6.47
C VAL A 220 -10.23 10.80 5.37
N ASN A 221 -10.06 12.03 4.86
CA ASN A 221 -10.85 12.56 3.76
C ASN A 221 -10.62 11.80 2.45
N THR A 222 -9.40 11.31 2.21
CA THR A 222 -9.09 10.43 1.08
C THR A 222 -9.86 9.11 1.18
N LEU A 223 -9.87 8.47 2.34
CA LEU A 223 -10.66 7.26 2.58
C LEU A 223 -12.15 7.50 2.35
N LEU A 224 -12.69 8.62 2.85
CA LEU A 224 -14.09 9.00 2.62
C LEU A 224 -14.39 9.20 1.13
N ALA A 225 -13.52 9.92 0.40
CA ALA A 225 -13.69 10.11 -1.04
C ALA A 225 -13.71 8.77 -1.79
N LYS A 226 -12.81 7.84 -1.47
CA LYS A 226 -12.74 6.49 -2.06
C LYS A 226 -13.97 5.64 -1.71
N MET A 227 -14.38 5.63 -0.45
CA MET A 227 -15.56 4.89 -0.01
C MET A 227 -16.83 5.41 -0.68
N TYR A 228 -17.01 6.72 -0.78
CA TYR A 228 -18.16 7.32 -1.44
C TYR A 228 -18.16 7.14 -2.96
N LEU A 229 -16.98 7.14 -3.61
CA LEU A 229 -16.87 6.82 -5.03
C LEU A 229 -17.42 5.41 -5.33
N ASN A 230 -17.07 4.45 -4.47
CA ASN A 230 -17.47 3.04 -4.62
C ASN A 230 -18.76 2.68 -3.83
N ALA A 231 -19.48 3.65 -3.30
CA ALA A 231 -20.67 3.43 -2.47
C ALA A 231 -21.75 2.59 -3.18
N GLU A 232 -21.92 2.78 -4.48
CA GLU A 232 -22.89 2.00 -5.27
C GLU A 232 -22.56 0.50 -5.26
N VAL A 233 -21.28 0.14 -5.31
CA VAL A 233 -20.84 -1.26 -5.23
C VAL A 233 -21.14 -1.87 -3.87
N TYR A 234 -20.93 -1.12 -2.78
CA TYR A 234 -21.09 -1.62 -1.42
C TYR A 234 -22.55 -1.61 -0.93
N THR A 235 -23.31 -0.60 -1.35
CA THR A 235 -24.64 -0.29 -0.79
C THR A 235 -25.78 -0.41 -1.79
N GLY A 236 -25.47 -0.44 -3.10
CA GLY A 236 -26.46 -0.32 -4.17
C GLY A 236 -26.92 1.11 -4.44
N THR A 237 -26.32 2.12 -3.80
CA THR A 237 -26.69 3.54 -3.96
C THR A 237 -25.47 4.38 -4.31
N PRO A 238 -25.47 5.10 -5.45
CA PRO A 238 -24.37 6.00 -5.79
C PRO A 238 -24.31 7.20 -4.85
N MET A 239 -23.11 7.63 -4.46
CA MET A 239 -22.87 8.73 -3.54
C MET A 239 -21.73 9.64 -4.05
N TYR A 240 -21.74 9.96 -5.34
CA TYR A 240 -20.68 10.72 -6.01
C TYR A 240 -20.56 12.16 -5.51
N ASP A 241 -21.67 12.79 -5.09
CA ASP A 241 -21.68 14.14 -4.51
C ASP A 241 -20.84 14.21 -3.24
N GLN A 242 -20.95 13.18 -2.39
CA GLN A 242 -20.13 13.07 -1.17
C GLN A 242 -18.65 12.81 -1.52
N ALA A 243 -18.38 11.99 -2.51
CA ALA A 243 -17.01 11.75 -2.98
C ALA A 243 -16.33 13.05 -3.41
N VAL A 244 -17.02 13.89 -4.21
CA VAL A 244 -16.53 15.22 -4.62
C VAL A 244 -16.28 16.11 -3.41
N SER A 245 -17.18 16.14 -2.44
CA SER A 245 -17.04 16.98 -1.25
C SER A 245 -15.73 16.66 -0.49
N TYR A 246 -15.44 15.38 -0.29
CA TYR A 246 -14.21 14.99 0.42
C TYR A 246 -12.96 15.08 -0.46
N ALA A 247 -13.05 14.83 -1.77
CA ALA A 247 -11.96 15.11 -2.70
C ALA A 247 -11.55 16.60 -2.67
N ASN A 248 -12.52 17.51 -2.66
CA ASN A 248 -12.27 18.96 -2.54
C ASN A 248 -11.56 19.32 -1.22
N LYS A 249 -11.93 18.72 -0.09
CA LYS A 249 -11.20 18.94 1.17
C LYS A 249 -9.73 18.56 1.05
N VAL A 250 -9.42 17.40 0.45
CA VAL A 250 -8.03 16.97 0.24
C VAL A 250 -7.28 17.93 -0.69
N ILE A 251 -7.90 18.33 -1.80
CA ILE A 251 -7.27 19.18 -2.82
C ILE A 251 -6.98 20.58 -2.27
N HIS A 252 -7.94 21.17 -1.57
CA HIS A 252 -7.85 22.60 -1.20
C HIS A 252 -7.33 22.84 0.22
N GLU A 253 -7.48 21.89 1.13
CA GLU A 253 -7.17 22.04 2.55
C GLU A 253 -6.00 21.16 2.99
N GLY A 254 -5.71 20.06 2.27
CA GLY A 254 -4.75 19.04 2.68
C GLY A 254 -3.28 19.43 2.63
N GLY A 255 -2.93 20.49 1.92
CA GLY A 255 -1.54 20.96 1.79
C GLY A 255 -0.70 20.19 0.80
N PHE A 256 -1.33 19.56 -0.20
CA PHE A 256 -0.68 18.76 -1.23
C PHE A 256 -0.57 19.49 -2.58
N GLY A 257 0.45 19.11 -3.35
CA GLY A 257 0.65 19.56 -4.72
C GLY A 257 1.33 18.46 -5.54
N LEU A 258 1.32 18.56 -6.86
CA LEU A 258 1.94 17.56 -7.71
C LEU A 258 3.47 17.65 -7.66
N GLU A 259 4.12 16.49 -7.53
CA GLU A 259 5.56 16.36 -7.76
C GLU A 259 5.87 16.60 -9.23
N LYS A 260 6.87 17.41 -9.51
CA LYS A 260 7.26 17.74 -10.88
C LYS A 260 7.86 16.55 -11.63
N ASN A 261 8.76 15.84 -10.96
CA ASN A 261 9.37 14.63 -11.51
C ASN A 261 8.59 13.40 -11.03
N TYR A 262 7.79 12.81 -11.90
CA TYR A 262 6.98 11.63 -11.60
C TYR A 262 7.79 10.48 -10.97
N ARG A 263 9.05 10.29 -11.36
CA ARG A 263 9.89 9.19 -10.87
C ARG A 263 10.30 9.36 -9.40
N ASN A 264 10.35 10.59 -8.89
CA ASN A 264 10.68 10.87 -7.50
C ASN A 264 9.63 10.30 -6.51
N LEU A 265 8.40 10.09 -6.98
CA LEU A 265 7.35 9.45 -6.17
C LEU A 265 7.64 7.98 -5.84
N PHE A 266 8.58 7.35 -6.54
CA PHE A 266 8.84 5.91 -6.49
C PHE A 266 10.34 5.57 -6.36
N CYS A 267 11.15 6.48 -5.85
CA CYS A 267 12.57 6.30 -5.57
C CYS A 267 12.84 6.02 -4.08
N GLY A 268 14.07 5.62 -3.73
CA GLY A 268 14.45 5.30 -2.35
C GLY A 268 14.34 6.48 -1.36
N GLU A 269 14.36 7.71 -1.88
CA GLU A 269 14.20 8.91 -1.06
C GLU A 269 12.83 9.59 -1.25
N ASN A 270 11.80 8.85 -1.66
CA ASN A 270 10.48 9.43 -1.90
C ASN A 270 9.79 9.99 -0.64
N HIS A 271 10.30 9.66 0.56
CA HIS A 271 9.90 10.30 1.81
C HIS A 271 10.21 11.81 1.85
N LEU A 272 11.06 12.31 0.94
CA LEU A 272 11.34 13.74 0.78
C LEU A 272 10.22 14.50 0.03
N SER A 273 9.20 13.80 -0.49
CA SER A 273 8.06 14.41 -1.21
C SER A 273 7.46 15.63 -0.49
N PRO A 274 7.29 15.67 0.84
CA PRO A 274 6.78 16.85 1.54
C PRO A 274 7.66 18.11 1.43
N LEU A 275 8.93 17.97 1.11
CA LEU A 275 9.86 19.11 0.90
C LEU A 275 9.78 19.69 -0.53
N HIS A 276 9.08 19.01 -1.43
CA HIS A 276 8.95 19.35 -2.85
C HIS A 276 7.48 19.60 -3.23
N GLY A 277 6.85 18.69 -3.98
CA GLY A 277 5.44 18.83 -4.35
C GLY A 277 4.47 18.41 -3.25
N ASN A 278 4.89 17.56 -2.32
CA ASN A 278 4.04 16.95 -1.29
C ASN A 278 2.85 16.18 -1.90
N GLU A 279 3.11 15.35 -2.93
CA GLU A 279 2.03 14.62 -3.61
C GLU A 279 1.56 13.38 -2.85
N ILE A 280 2.42 12.79 -2.01
CA ILE A 280 2.12 11.56 -1.27
C ILE A 280 1.26 11.91 -0.05
N ILE A 281 0.00 11.47 -0.08
CA ILE A 281 -0.97 11.71 1.01
C ILE A 281 -0.73 10.72 2.15
N PHE A 282 -0.50 9.44 1.82
CA PHE A 282 -0.17 8.41 2.79
C PHE A 282 0.77 7.38 2.14
N ALA A 283 1.84 7.07 2.84
CA ALA A 283 2.79 6.02 2.46
C ALA A 283 2.85 4.93 3.53
N ILE A 284 3.17 3.71 3.10
CA ILE A 284 3.65 2.65 3.98
C ILE A 284 5.17 2.78 3.99
N PRO A 285 5.76 3.25 5.11
CA PRO A 285 7.20 3.46 5.18
C PRO A 285 7.96 2.14 5.08
N CYS A 286 9.06 2.17 4.34
CA CYS A 286 10.00 1.07 4.20
C CYS A 286 11.39 1.56 4.60
N ASP A 287 12.16 0.64 5.19
CA ASP A 287 13.51 0.91 5.65
C ASP A 287 14.35 -0.34 5.40
N GLY A 288 15.28 -0.23 4.49
CA GLY A 288 16.17 -1.31 4.08
C GLY A 288 17.15 -1.76 5.16
N GLU A 289 17.21 -1.07 6.28
CA GLU A 289 18.07 -1.39 7.41
C GLU A 289 17.31 -2.01 8.59
N ASN A 290 16.23 -1.34 9.06
CA ASN A 290 15.55 -1.70 10.31
C ASN A 290 14.19 -2.38 10.11
N ALA A 291 13.54 -2.18 8.95
CA ALA A 291 12.20 -2.69 8.67
C ALA A 291 12.17 -3.64 7.46
N LYS A 292 13.10 -4.58 7.40
CA LYS A 292 13.22 -5.54 6.30
C LYS A 292 12.04 -6.50 6.25
N SER A 293 11.42 -6.63 5.08
CA SER A 293 10.31 -7.54 4.86
C SER A 293 10.20 -7.95 3.39
N TYR A 294 9.97 -9.23 3.11
CA TYR A 294 9.66 -9.72 1.76
C TYR A 294 8.26 -9.35 1.27
N GLY A 295 7.45 -8.70 2.08
CA GLY A 295 6.10 -8.30 1.73
C GLY A 295 5.87 -6.79 1.69
N ASN A 296 6.93 -5.97 1.76
CA ASN A 296 6.88 -4.53 1.58
C ASN A 296 7.24 -4.11 0.14
N SER A 297 7.79 -2.92 -0.07
CA SER A 297 8.11 -2.35 -1.38
C SER A 297 9.11 -3.16 -2.23
N ILE A 298 9.80 -4.15 -1.68
CA ILE A 298 10.64 -5.09 -2.44
C ILE A 298 9.82 -5.83 -3.53
N MET A 299 8.51 -5.99 -3.32
CA MET A 299 7.59 -6.59 -4.27
C MET A 299 7.42 -5.77 -5.57
N VAL A 300 7.70 -4.49 -5.51
CA VAL A 300 7.59 -3.57 -6.66
C VAL A 300 8.93 -3.00 -7.09
N THR A 301 9.98 -3.16 -6.26
CA THR A 301 11.37 -2.85 -6.62
C THR A 301 12.07 -4.09 -7.19
N ALA A 302 12.61 -4.96 -6.38
CA ALA A 302 13.35 -6.14 -6.84
C ALA A 302 12.50 -7.12 -7.67
N ALA A 303 11.21 -7.28 -7.39
CA ALA A 303 10.34 -8.20 -8.11
C ALA A 303 10.04 -7.73 -9.55
N ALA A 304 9.99 -6.41 -9.77
CA ALA A 304 9.68 -5.84 -11.08
C ALA A 304 10.88 -5.86 -12.05
N TYR A 305 12.11 -5.87 -11.53
CA TYR A 305 13.29 -5.97 -12.39
C TYR A 305 13.51 -7.42 -12.81
N GLY A 306 14.16 -7.60 -13.94
CA GLY A 306 14.53 -8.93 -14.41
C GLY A 306 15.99 -9.24 -14.16
N GLY A 307 16.34 -10.54 -14.14
CA GLY A 307 17.73 -10.98 -14.22
C GLY A 307 18.46 -10.55 -15.51
N LEU A 308 17.72 -9.98 -16.44
CA LEU A 308 18.22 -9.41 -17.70
C LEU A 308 18.54 -7.93 -17.61
N LEU A 309 18.24 -7.29 -16.51
CA LEU A 309 18.55 -5.90 -16.20
C LEU A 309 19.48 -5.88 -15.00
N ASN A 310 20.56 -5.11 -15.08
CA ASN A 310 21.46 -4.95 -13.94
C ASN A 310 20.74 -4.19 -12.81
N PRO A 311 20.40 -4.85 -11.68
CA PRO A 311 19.64 -4.21 -10.61
C PRO A 311 20.39 -3.06 -9.94
N LYS A 312 21.72 -3.02 -10.03
CA LYS A 312 22.55 -1.98 -9.43
C LYS A 312 22.25 -0.59 -9.99
N TRP A 313 21.86 -0.50 -11.25
CA TRP A 313 21.46 0.77 -11.85
C TRP A 313 20.16 1.34 -11.28
N LEU A 314 19.41 0.52 -10.56
CA LEU A 314 18.17 0.92 -9.93
C LEU A 314 18.30 0.92 -8.39
N GLY A 315 19.55 0.89 -7.89
CA GLY A 315 19.86 0.96 -6.47
C GLY A 315 19.66 -0.35 -5.71
N MET A 316 19.58 -1.50 -6.41
CA MET A 316 19.36 -2.82 -5.79
C MET A 316 20.52 -3.77 -6.08
N ASP A 317 20.85 -4.67 -5.15
CA ASP A 317 21.87 -5.71 -5.33
C ASP A 317 21.39 -6.89 -6.18
N ALA A 318 20.09 -7.17 -6.15
CA ALA A 318 19.48 -8.31 -6.82
C ALA A 318 18.08 -7.98 -7.36
N SER A 319 17.60 -8.81 -8.27
CA SER A 319 16.25 -8.74 -8.82
C SER A 319 15.61 -10.12 -8.92
N TRP A 320 14.26 -10.18 -8.88
CA TRP A 320 13.51 -11.42 -8.84
C TRP A 320 12.83 -11.80 -10.16
N THR A 321 12.67 -10.86 -11.07
CA THR A 321 12.12 -11.10 -12.42
C THR A 321 10.69 -11.64 -12.45
N CYS A 322 9.89 -11.43 -11.45
CA CYS A 322 8.59 -12.09 -11.32
C CYS A 322 7.37 -11.21 -11.61
N LEU A 323 7.43 -9.91 -11.35
CA LEU A 323 6.34 -8.99 -11.65
C LEU A 323 6.47 -8.47 -13.09
N LYS A 324 5.49 -8.80 -13.94
CA LYS A 324 5.50 -8.46 -15.37
C LYS A 324 4.28 -7.63 -15.75
N PRO A 325 4.46 -6.46 -16.33
CA PRO A 325 3.38 -5.70 -16.95
C PRO A 325 2.72 -6.50 -18.08
N CYS A 326 1.40 -6.48 -18.12
CA CYS A 326 0.64 -7.07 -19.23
C CYS A 326 0.73 -6.20 -20.48
N SER A 327 0.62 -6.81 -21.64
CA SER A 327 0.66 -6.11 -22.93
C SER A 327 -0.48 -5.09 -23.07
N GLN A 328 -1.60 -5.30 -22.40
CA GLN A 328 -2.74 -4.39 -22.37
C GLN A 328 -2.35 -3.06 -21.74
N LEU A 329 -1.68 -3.09 -20.58
CA LEU A 329 -1.16 -1.87 -19.95
C LEU A 329 -0.12 -1.18 -20.84
N VAL A 330 0.87 -1.91 -21.36
CA VAL A 330 1.96 -1.34 -22.17
C VAL A 330 1.43 -0.66 -23.43
N LYS A 331 0.39 -1.23 -24.07
CA LYS A 331 -0.25 -0.68 -25.26
C LYS A 331 -1.00 0.63 -25.02
N GLN A 332 -1.32 0.99 -23.78
CA GLN A 332 -1.90 2.30 -23.46
C GLN A 332 -0.90 3.45 -23.68
N PHE A 333 0.39 3.12 -23.74
CA PHE A 333 1.43 4.05 -24.11
C PHE A 333 1.74 3.86 -25.59
N ASP A 334 1.76 4.97 -26.34
CA ASP A 334 2.14 4.94 -27.75
C ASP A 334 3.60 4.49 -27.90
N TYR A 335 3.78 3.17 -28.08
CA TYR A 335 5.08 2.52 -28.13
C TYR A 335 5.68 2.63 -29.52
N SER A 336 6.50 3.65 -29.70
CA SER A 336 7.52 3.66 -30.74
C SER A 336 8.89 3.47 -30.09
N PRO A 337 9.68 2.45 -30.45
CA PRO A 337 11.04 2.32 -29.96
C PRO A 337 11.81 3.60 -30.28
N VAL A 338 12.29 4.32 -29.30
CA VAL A 338 13.19 5.45 -29.48
C VAL A 338 14.60 4.92 -29.28
N ALA A 339 15.46 5.14 -30.23
CA ALA A 339 16.87 4.78 -30.11
C ALA A 339 17.52 5.58 -28.99
N GLY A 340 18.14 4.86 -28.04
CA GLY A 340 18.90 5.41 -26.92
C GLY A 340 18.28 5.16 -25.56
N TYR A 341 19.02 4.47 -24.72
CA TYR A 341 18.72 4.29 -23.31
C TYR A 341 19.71 5.13 -22.51
N ASP A 342 19.25 5.77 -21.44
CA ASP A 342 20.18 6.13 -20.39
C ASP A 342 20.56 4.86 -19.59
N HIS A 343 21.70 4.91 -18.93
CA HIS A 343 22.21 3.79 -18.12
C HIS A 343 21.28 3.40 -16.97
N HIS A 344 20.24 4.18 -16.70
CA HIS A 344 19.25 3.98 -15.65
C HIS A 344 17.94 3.44 -16.22
N GLY A 345 17.94 3.06 -17.48
CA GLY A 345 16.84 2.34 -18.09
C GLY A 345 15.58 3.16 -18.34
N SER A 346 15.69 4.46 -18.48
CA SER A 346 14.58 5.21 -19.03
C SER A 346 14.59 5.08 -20.55
N THR A 347 13.53 4.52 -21.11
CA THR A 347 13.23 4.79 -22.51
C THR A 347 12.99 6.29 -22.63
N LEU A 348 13.73 6.95 -23.52
CA LEU A 348 13.56 8.37 -23.79
C LEU A 348 12.21 8.63 -24.49
N LYS A 349 11.12 8.23 -23.86
CA LYS A 349 9.78 8.52 -24.32
C LYS A 349 9.28 9.82 -23.73
N LYS A 350 8.44 10.47 -24.50
CA LYS A 350 7.83 11.73 -24.11
C LYS A 350 7.02 11.60 -22.82
N ASP A 351 6.28 10.51 -22.67
CA ASP A 351 5.51 10.22 -21.45
C ASP A 351 6.42 9.65 -20.37
N SER A 352 6.70 10.42 -19.33
CA SER A 352 7.55 10.02 -18.20
C SER A 352 7.00 8.86 -17.37
N ARG A 353 5.74 8.47 -17.58
CA ARG A 353 5.10 7.29 -16.95
C ARG A 353 5.39 6.01 -17.73
N PHE A 354 5.99 6.10 -18.92
CA PHE A 354 6.46 4.92 -19.64
C PHE A 354 7.75 4.41 -18.98
N ILE A 355 7.62 3.39 -18.17
CA ILE A 355 8.63 2.84 -17.29
C ILE A 355 8.81 1.34 -17.53
N PHE A 356 8.67 0.93 -18.78
CA PHE A 356 8.80 -0.45 -19.22
C PHE A 356 10.04 -0.61 -20.09
N PHE A 357 10.78 -1.70 -19.87
CA PHE A 357 11.91 -2.05 -20.70
C PHE A 357 11.55 -3.07 -21.77
N ASP A 358 12.05 -2.81 -22.96
CA ASP A 358 12.21 -3.78 -24.01
C ASP A 358 13.64 -4.38 -23.97
N VAL A 359 13.76 -5.60 -23.47
CA VAL A 359 15.05 -6.26 -23.26
C VAL A 359 15.84 -6.45 -24.56
N LYS A 360 15.19 -6.49 -25.73
CA LYS A 360 15.87 -6.63 -27.02
C LYS A 360 16.78 -5.43 -27.37
N GLU A 361 16.43 -4.26 -26.88
CA GLU A 361 17.10 -3.01 -27.22
C GLU A 361 18.16 -2.63 -26.21
N TYR A 362 18.28 -3.44 -25.14
CA TYR A 362 19.16 -3.15 -24.04
C TYR A 362 20.48 -3.93 -24.17
N VAL A 363 21.57 -3.20 -24.26
CA VAL A 363 22.94 -3.75 -24.31
C VAL A 363 23.72 -3.14 -23.15
N ASP A 364 24.09 -3.95 -22.17
CA ASP A 364 25.00 -3.56 -21.12
C ASP A 364 26.44 -3.81 -21.55
N GLY A 365 27.19 -2.71 -21.76
CA GLY A 365 28.60 -2.80 -22.16
C GLY A 365 29.58 -3.23 -21.05
N GLU A 366 29.22 -3.08 -19.77
CA GLU A 366 30.12 -3.36 -18.65
C GLU A 366 29.86 -4.73 -17.99
N ASN A 367 28.63 -5.19 -18.01
CA ASN A 367 28.23 -6.50 -17.45
C ASN A 367 27.45 -7.32 -18.50
N GLY A 368 27.63 -7.00 -19.77
CA GLY A 368 26.79 -7.40 -20.89
C GLY A 368 26.72 -8.88 -21.18
N ASP A 369 27.58 -9.68 -20.58
CA ASP A 369 27.71 -11.07 -20.95
C ASP A 369 26.48 -11.93 -20.67
N ASN A 370 25.74 -11.60 -19.63
CA ASN A 370 24.55 -12.37 -19.27
C ASN A 370 23.24 -11.69 -19.67
N CYS A 371 23.17 -10.37 -19.61
CA CYS A 371 21.93 -9.66 -19.89
C CYS A 371 21.64 -9.61 -21.39
N THR A 372 22.65 -9.35 -22.24
CA THR A 372 22.47 -9.16 -23.69
C THR A 372 22.10 -10.44 -24.41
N GLU A 373 22.83 -11.51 -24.16
CA GLU A 373 22.58 -12.80 -24.83
C GLU A 373 21.26 -13.45 -24.40
N GLN A 374 20.96 -13.43 -23.12
CA GLN A 374 19.70 -13.95 -22.60
C GLN A 374 18.52 -13.08 -23.01
N GLY A 375 18.65 -11.76 -22.95
CA GLY A 375 17.61 -10.83 -23.37
C GLY A 375 17.22 -11.01 -24.83
N VAL A 376 18.18 -11.08 -25.73
CA VAL A 376 17.94 -11.27 -27.17
C VAL A 376 17.41 -12.68 -27.47
N LYS A 377 17.88 -13.71 -26.77
CA LYS A 377 17.47 -15.11 -27.00
C LYS A 377 16.12 -15.46 -26.41
N THR A 378 15.71 -14.80 -25.32
CA THR A 378 14.62 -15.24 -24.49
C THR A 378 13.42 -14.33 -24.47
N ARG A 379 13.55 -13.09 -24.95
CA ARG A 379 12.41 -12.25 -25.13
C ARG A 379 11.46 -12.82 -26.15
N ARG A 380 10.32 -13.22 -25.70
CA ARG A 380 9.21 -13.69 -26.50
C ARG A 380 8.14 -12.65 -26.46
N ASP A 381 8.07 -11.78 -27.41
CA ASP A 381 7.01 -10.81 -27.51
C ASP A 381 6.63 -10.06 -26.20
N VAL A 382 5.83 -9.10 -26.33
CA VAL A 382 5.34 -8.24 -25.25
C VAL A 382 4.30 -8.90 -24.35
N VAL A 383 3.98 -10.15 -24.58
CA VAL A 383 2.99 -10.90 -23.78
C VAL A 383 3.73 -11.70 -22.73
N PRO A 384 3.56 -11.39 -21.43
CA PRO A 384 4.11 -12.23 -20.39
C PRO A 384 3.39 -13.60 -20.40
N VAL A 385 4.16 -14.65 -20.24
CA VAL A 385 3.67 -16.02 -20.15
C VAL A 385 3.86 -16.49 -18.72
N LEU A 386 2.82 -16.99 -18.08
CA LEU A 386 2.90 -17.59 -16.75
C LEU A 386 3.99 -18.66 -16.71
N THR A 387 4.81 -18.61 -15.67
CA THR A 387 5.93 -19.53 -15.44
C THR A 387 7.11 -19.41 -16.42
N ASP A 388 7.10 -18.43 -17.33
CA ASP A 388 8.24 -18.09 -18.18
C ASP A 388 8.84 -16.74 -17.78
N TRP A 389 9.92 -16.74 -17.02
CA TRP A 389 10.56 -15.56 -16.47
C TRP A 389 11.13 -14.61 -17.52
N ASN A 390 11.39 -15.13 -18.72
CA ASN A 390 12.00 -14.38 -19.81
C ASN A 390 10.96 -13.76 -20.76
N SER A 391 9.67 -13.97 -20.51
CA SER A 391 8.59 -13.38 -21.30
C SER A 391 8.18 -12.00 -20.75
N GLY A 392 7.62 -11.14 -21.59
CA GLY A 392 7.04 -9.86 -21.24
C GLY A 392 8.07 -8.75 -20.96
N TYR A 393 7.56 -7.56 -20.71
CA TYR A 393 8.37 -6.39 -20.35
C TYR A 393 8.89 -6.48 -18.92
N LEU A 394 10.00 -5.78 -18.65
CA LEU A 394 10.44 -5.45 -17.31
C LEU A 394 9.84 -4.08 -16.92
N CYS A 395 9.58 -3.90 -15.63
CA CYS A 395 9.07 -2.64 -15.10
C CYS A 395 10.06 -2.05 -14.10
N HIS A 396 10.34 -0.77 -14.22
CA HIS A 396 11.22 -0.03 -13.31
C HIS A 396 10.52 1.22 -12.72
N LYS A 397 9.22 1.11 -12.47
CA LYS A 397 8.46 2.19 -11.82
C LYS A 397 9.03 2.54 -10.47
N PHE A 398 9.26 1.53 -9.65
CA PHE A 398 9.89 1.67 -8.35
C PHE A 398 11.38 1.42 -8.47
N THR A 399 12.19 2.27 -7.87
CA THR A 399 13.65 2.15 -7.81
C THR A 399 14.12 2.41 -6.39
N ASN A 400 15.33 1.99 -6.05
CA ASN A 400 15.97 2.37 -4.79
C ASN A 400 17.03 3.47 -5.01
N LEU A 401 16.91 4.24 -6.09
CA LEU A 401 17.75 5.40 -6.35
C LEU A 401 17.40 6.56 -5.41
N GLY A 402 18.32 7.50 -5.26
CA GLY A 402 18.09 8.73 -4.53
C GLY A 402 17.10 9.67 -5.22
N TRP A 403 16.80 10.79 -4.58
CA TRP A 403 15.98 11.86 -5.17
C TRP A 403 16.56 12.32 -6.50
N ASP A 404 15.71 12.68 -7.46
CA ASP A 404 16.08 12.98 -8.85
C ASP A 404 16.81 11.84 -9.56
N GLN A 405 16.60 10.61 -9.12
CA GLN A 405 17.21 9.39 -9.66
C GLN A 405 18.74 9.37 -9.52
N ASN A 406 19.27 10.04 -8.50
CA ASN A 406 20.69 10.00 -8.19
C ASN A 406 21.14 8.58 -7.83
N GLU A 407 22.36 8.22 -8.27
CA GLU A 407 22.96 6.94 -7.94
C GLU A 407 23.20 6.81 -6.43
N VAL A 408 22.96 5.61 -5.93
CA VAL A 408 23.19 5.24 -4.52
C VAL A 408 24.00 3.96 -4.46
N THR A 409 24.56 3.65 -3.31
CA THR A 409 25.14 2.31 -3.07
C THR A 409 24.01 1.28 -3.12
N PRO A 410 24.08 0.28 -4.02
CA PRO A 410 23.06 -0.74 -4.11
C PRO A 410 22.83 -1.48 -2.80
N SER A 411 21.58 -1.80 -2.49
CA SER A 411 21.16 -2.50 -1.28
C SER A 411 20.34 -3.75 -1.61
N ALA A 412 20.41 -4.76 -0.75
CA ALA A 412 19.55 -5.93 -0.83
C ALA A 412 18.09 -5.61 -0.45
N TRP A 413 17.85 -4.52 0.27
CA TRP A 413 16.54 -4.11 0.75
C TRP A 413 16.25 -2.67 0.34
N PRO A 414 15.07 -2.37 -0.19
CA PRO A 414 14.73 -1.01 -0.59
C PRO A 414 14.38 -0.11 0.60
N ASP A 415 14.74 1.15 0.46
CA ASP A 415 14.27 2.25 1.31
C ASP A 415 13.00 2.91 0.74
N THR A 416 12.61 2.54 -0.47
CA THR A 416 11.49 3.14 -1.17
C THR A 416 10.19 2.88 -0.43
N ASP A 417 9.57 3.92 0.07
CA ASP A 417 8.22 3.84 0.66
C ASP A 417 7.19 3.49 -0.40
N PHE A 418 6.12 2.79 0.01
CA PHE A 418 5.01 2.54 -0.88
C PHE A 418 3.94 3.64 -0.76
N PRO A 419 3.79 4.53 -1.76
CA PRO A 419 2.81 5.61 -1.72
C PRO A 419 1.40 5.05 -1.96
N LEU A 420 0.70 4.74 -0.85
CA LEU A 420 -0.63 4.12 -0.89
C LEU A 420 -1.71 5.08 -1.41
N PHE A 421 -1.65 6.36 -1.01
CA PHE A 421 -2.54 7.40 -1.50
C PHE A 421 -1.73 8.59 -2.00
N ARG A 422 -2.13 9.13 -3.16
CA ARG A 422 -1.50 10.30 -3.78
C ARG A 422 -2.54 11.29 -4.30
N LEU A 423 -2.17 12.57 -4.35
CA LEU A 423 -3.04 13.64 -4.87
C LEU A 423 -3.54 13.36 -6.30
N ALA A 424 -2.72 12.72 -7.15
CA ALA A 424 -3.12 12.35 -8.50
C ALA A 424 -4.39 11.48 -8.53
N ASP A 425 -4.52 10.53 -7.58
CA ASP A 425 -5.71 9.68 -7.45
C ASP A 425 -6.95 10.52 -7.07
N ILE A 426 -6.79 11.50 -6.18
CA ILE A 426 -7.88 12.41 -5.79
C ILE A 426 -8.35 13.27 -6.96
N TYR A 427 -7.43 13.74 -7.82
CA TYR A 427 -7.78 14.44 -9.06
C TYR A 427 -8.61 13.55 -10.00
N LEU A 428 -8.26 12.25 -10.10
CA LEU A 428 -9.01 11.30 -10.92
C LEU A 428 -10.36 10.94 -10.31
N ILE A 429 -10.45 10.82 -8.98
CA ILE A 429 -11.75 10.65 -8.27
C ILE A 429 -12.67 11.83 -8.59
N TYR A 430 -12.18 13.07 -8.47
CA TYR A 430 -12.96 14.25 -8.84
C TYR A 430 -13.43 14.20 -10.30
N ALA A 431 -12.54 13.83 -11.22
CA ALA A 431 -12.84 13.76 -12.64
C ALA A 431 -13.87 12.67 -12.97
N GLU A 432 -13.77 11.50 -12.35
CA GLU A 432 -14.76 10.44 -12.48
C GLU A 432 -16.14 10.88 -11.99
N CYS A 433 -16.20 11.53 -10.83
CA CYS A 433 -17.45 12.08 -10.31
C CYS A 433 -18.06 13.13 -11.24
N ALA A 434 -17.24 13.98 -11.88
CA ALA A 434 -17.70 14.95 -12.87
C ALA A 434 -18.28 14.26 -14.12
N ALA A 435 -17.62 13.22 -14.62
CA ALA A 435 -18.11 12.40 -15.73
C ALA A 435 -19.43 11.68 -15.40
N ARG A 436 -19.63 11.34 -14.12
CA ARG A 436 -20.89 10.77 -13.59
C ARG A 436 -21.91 11.83 -13.19
N GLN A 437 -21.68 13.08 -13.55
CA GLN A 437 -22.59 14.23 -13.31
C GLN A 437 -22.92 14.49 -11.83
N ALA A 438 -21.94 14.26 -10.94
CA ALA A 438 -22.09 14.55 -9.52
C ALA A 438 -22.30 16.05 -9.27
N THR A 439 -23.21 16.34 -8.36
CA THR A 439 -23.42 17.73 -7.88
C THR A 439 -22.16 18.24 -7.18
N GLY A 440 -21.72 19.45 -7.52
CA GLY A 440 -20.51 20.05 -6.96
C GLY A 440 -19.22 19.68 -7.69
N ALA A 441 -19.27 18.83 -8.72
CA ALA A 441 -18.19 18.64 -9.68
C ALA A 441 -18.43 19.44 -10.96
N ASP A 442 -17.37 20.03 -11.48
CA ASP A 442 -17.38 20.81 -12.73
C ASP A 442 -16.47 20.15 -13.78
N VAL A 443 -17.00 19.91 -14.98
CA VAL A 443 -16.28 19.26 -16.07
C VAL A 443 -15.00 20.02 -16.47
N SER A 444 -15.05 21.34 -16.48
CA SER A 444 -13.88 22.18 -16.82
C SER A 444 -12.76 22.01 -15.79
N THR A 445 -13.11 22.00 -14.50
CA THR A 445 -12.19 21.76 -13.40
C THR A 445 -11.61 20.33 -13.46
N ALA A 446 -12.44 19.32 -13.73
CA ALA A 446 -12.04 17.93 -13.89
C ALA A 446 -11.03 17.76 -15.05
N VAL A 447 -11.33 18.37 -16.21
CA VAL A 447 -10.41 18.42 -17.35
C VAL A 447 -9.09 19.11 -16.97
N GLY A 448 -9.17 20.19 -16.19
CA GLY A 448 -7.97 20.88 -15.67
C GLY A 448 -7.10 19.94 -14.85
N TYR A 449 -7.66 19.16 -13.92
CA TYR A 449 -6.91 18.17 -13.11
C TYR A 449 -6.31 17.06 -13.95
N ILE A 450 -7.04 16.49 -14.90
CA ILE A 450 -6.51 15.49 -15.83
C ILE A 450 -5.35 16.09 -16.64
N ASN A 451 -5.52 17.30 -17.15
CA ASN A 451 -4.49 17.96 -17.98
C ASN A 451 -3.21 18.27 -17.17
N LEU A 452 -3.30 18.64 -15.89
CA LEU A 452 -2.12 18.77 -15.03
C LEU A 452 -1.31 17.47 -14.96
N LEU A 453 -1.98 16.31 -14.82
CA LEU A 453 -1.31 15.00 -14.81
C LEU A 453 -0.70 14.67 -16.19
N ARG A 454 -1.38 15.00 -17.28
CA ARG A 454 -0.91 14.76 -18.65
C ARG A 454 0.23 15.69 -19.04
N GLU A 455 0.17 16.97 -18.66
CA GLU A 455 1.24 17.94 -18.87
C GLU A 455 2.51 17.55 -18.12
N ARG A 456 2.39 17.10 -16.86
CA ARG A 456 3.54 16.54 -16.13
C ARG A 456 4.14 15.33 -16.84
N ALA A 457 3.29 14.42 -17.31
CA ALA A 457 3.73 13.19 -17.97
C ALA A 457 4.42 13.46 -19.29
N ASN A 458 3.89 14.36 -20.10
CA ASN A 458 4.38 14.67 -21.46
C ASN A 458 5.42 15.79 -21.50
N GLY A 459 5.55 16.58 -20.45
CA GLY A 459 6.39 17.78 -20.43
C GLY A 459 5.81 18.96 -21.22
N ASP A 460 4.63 18.82 -21.82
CA ASP A 460 3.93 19.85 -22.58
C ASP A 460 2.40 19.57 -22.66
N LYS A 461 1.68 20.45 -23.36
CA LYS A 461 0.21 20.38 -23.49
C LYS A 461 -0.28 19.51 -24.66
N SER A 462 0.60 18.81 -25.38
CA SER A 462 0.20 18.04 -26.58
C SER A 462 -0.72 16.86 -26.29
N GLY A 463 -0.74 16.40 -25.04
CA GLY A 463 -1.61 15.32 -24.59
C GLY A 463 -2.90 15.79 -23.90
N ASN A 464 -3.19 17.10 -23.87
CA ASN A 464 -4.36 17.61 -23.18
C ASN A 464 -5.67 17.14 -23.81
N ILE A 465 -6.66 16.92 -22.97
CA ILE A 465 -8.03 16.56 -23.34
C ILE A 465 -8.95 17.79 -23.21
N SER A 466 -10.13 17.68 -23.81
CA SER A 466 -11.24 18.65 -23.71
C SER A 466 -12.41 18.08 -22.90
N GLY A 467 -13.43 18.89 -22.65
CA GLY A 467 -14.63 18.44 -21.96
C GLY A 467 -15.38 17.31 -22.68
N SER A 468 -15.36 17.31 -24.01
CA SER A 468 -15.99 16.25 -24.83
C SER A 468 -15.27 14.89 -24.74
N ASP A 469 -14.02 14.87 -24.28
CA ASP A 469 -13.28 13.62 -24.09
C ASP A 469 -13.58 13.00 -22.71
N LEU A 470 -14.13 13.79 -21.78
CA LEU A 470 -14.47 13.33 -20.44
C LEU A 470 -15.92 12.82 -20.36
N THR A 471 -16.82 13.34 -21.17
CA THR A 471 -18.26 13.00 -21.18
C THR A 471 -18.63 12.15 -22.38
#